data_bb12971b3141d5d077923f98735edef5
#
_entry.id   bb12971b3141d5d077923f98735edef5
#
_cell.length_a   1.000
_cell.length_b   1.000
_cell.length_c   1.000
_cell.angle_alpha   90.00
_cell.angle_beta   90.00
_cell.angle_gamma   90.00
#
_symmetry.space_group_name_H-M   'P 1'
#
loop_
_entity.id
_entity.type
_entity.pdbx_description
1 polymer ?
#
loop_
_entity_poly.entity_id
_entity_poly.type
_entity_poly.pdbx_seq_one_letter_code
_entity_poly.pdbx_strand_id
1 'polypeptide(L)'
;AVSGCNVISAEKAVVPANYSAVNSTTGHGLMAEEALTVIDKFSGRSAEVVGRTNIKNGPDRMVDGAALQTKFYNSGKGCVQACFDKENGGLYRYLNSDGSPMPVEVPKDMYDDAVEAFRAKISQGKVPGVTDVNEAGNYVRKSDLTYADAMNLCKPFTAQSLLYDCATGIIYCSFAFGISALAAFILEYSRNGRNKKKALFSAVRTGAKVFGLS
;
A
#
# COMPACT_ATOMS: atom_id res chain seq x y z
N ALA A 1 2.00 15.62 -41.70
CA ALA A 1 2.56 16.46 -40.66
C ALA A 1 2.06 15.94 -39.31
N VAL A 2 2.82 15.09 -38.62
CA VAL A 2 2.59 14.69 -37.23
C VAL A 2 3.48 15.57 -36.40
N SER A 3 2.90 16.66 -35.90
CA SER A 3 3.54 17.63 -35.06
C SER A 3 3.30 17.30 -33.58
N GLY A 4 4.36 17.20 -32.83
CA GLY A 4 4.35 17.55 -31.41
C GLY A 4 3.97 16.45 -30.43
N CYS A 5 4.70 15.35 -30.39
CA CYS A 5 4.88 14.64 -29.14
C CYS A 5 5.86 15.49 -28.30
N ASN A 6 5.32 16.33 -27.41
CA ASN A 6 6.14 16.95 -26.40
C ASN A 6 6.72 15.81 -25.54
N VAL A 7 8.00 15.55 -25.76
CA VAL A 7 8.83 14.81 -24.84
C VAL A 7 8.86 15.66 -23.57
N ILE A 8 7.96 15.37 -22.63
CA ILE A 8 8.13 15.82 -21.27
C ILE A 8 9.44 15.18 -20.83
N SER A 9 10.43 16.04 -20.67
CA SER A 9 11.80 15.71 -20.33
C SER A 9 11.82 14.66 -19.23
N ALA A 10 12.57 13.60 -19.45
CA ALA A 10 12.84 12.49 -18.55
C ALA A 10 13.51 12.90 -17.21
N GLU A 11 13.51 14.19 -16.89
CA GLU A 11 14.21 14.75 -15.72
C GLU A 11 13.48 14.64 -14.41
N LYS A 12 12.29 14.03 -14.37
CA LYS A 12 11.59 13.69 -13.11
C LYS A 12 10.97 12.30 -13.15
N ALA A 13 11.59 11.34 -13.77
CA ALA A 13 11.53 10.02 -13.24
C ALA A 13 12.19 10.12 -11.86
N VAL A 14 11.39 10.37 -10.84
CA VAL A 14 11.76 10.03 -9.50
C VAL A 14 11.85 8.52 -9.51
N VAL A 15 12.98 8.00 -10.00
CA VAL A 15 13.54 6.75 -9.52
C VAL A 15 13.42 6.95 -8.01
N PRO A 16 12.64 6.14 -7.29
CA PRO A 16 12.55 6.33 -5.87
C PRO A 16 13.98 6.38 -5.39
N ALA A 17 14.41 7.53 -4.89
CA ALA A 17 15.77 7.81 -4.47
C ALA A 17 16.23 6.90 -3.33
N ASN A 18 15.53 5.81 -3.10
CA ASN A 18 15.62 4.96 -1.95
C ASN A 18 15.42 3.47 -2.23
N TYR A 19 16.00 2.93 -3.34
CA TYR A 19 16.26 1.48 -3.33
C TYR A 19 17.10 1.05 -2.11
N SER A 20 17.90 1.95 -1.55
CA SER A 20 18.63 1.74 -0.30
C SER A 20 17.74 1.78 0.95
N ALA A 21 16.67 2.58 0.96
CA ALA A 21 15.70 2.59 2.07
C ALA A 21 14.74 1.39 2.00
N VAL A 22 14.47 0.86 0.81
CA VAL A 22 13.65 -0.34 0.59
C VAL A 22 14.34 -1.61 1.12
N ASN A 23 15.66 -1.65 1.14
CA ASN A 23 16.45 -2.76 1.72
C ASN A 23 16.61 -2.67 3.26
N SER A 24 16.09 -1.63 3.91
CA SER A 24 16.04 -1.57 5.36
C SER A 24 14.91 -2.46 5.90
N THR A 25 15.01 -2.90 7.15
CA THR A 25 13.98 -3.69 7.86
C THR A 25 12.62 -3.00 7.92
N THR A 26 12.52 -1.72 7.56
CA THR A 26 11.31 -0.89 7.53
C THR A 26 10.79 -0.62 6.11
N GLY A 27 11.54 -1.00 5.07
CA GLY A 27 11.21 -0.69 3.67
C GLY A 27 9.87 -1.26 3.19
N HIS A 28 9.47 -2.44 3.70
CA HIS A 28 8.20 -3.07 3.33
C HIS A 28 6.96 -2.26 3.79
N GLY A 29 7.04 -1.53 4.90
CA GLY A 29 5.97 -0.63 5.35
C GLY A 29 5.76 0.51 4.35
N LEU A 30 6.84 1.18 3.94
CA LEU A 30 6.80 2.26 2.98
C LEU A 30 6.27 1.80 1.60
N MET A 31 6.72 0.63 1.13
CA MET A 31 6.21 0.06 -0.12
C MET A 31 4.74 -0.35 -0.02
N ALA A 32 4.28 -0.80 1.15
CA ALA A 32 2.87 -1.09 1.37
C ALA A 32 2.01 0.18 1.26
N GLU A 33 2.44 1.30 1.86
CA GLU A 33 1.75 2.59 1.77
C GLU A 33 1.57 3.06 0.32
N GLU A 34 2.64 2.99 -0.47
CA GLU A 34 2.61 3.35 -1.90
C GLU A 34 1.70 2.42 -2.70
N ALA A 35 1.86 1.11 -2.55
CA ALA A 35 1.08 0.13 -3.29
C ALA A 35 -0.41 0.20 -2.94
N LEU A 36 -0.76 0.35 -1.67
CA LEU A 36 -2.14 0.52 -1.23
C LEU A 36 -2.75 1.82 -1.75
N THR A 37 -1.95 2.89 -1.83
CA THR A 37 -2.41 4.16 -2.42
C THR A 37 -2.72 4.00 -3.91
N VAL A 38 -1.90 3.24 -4.65
CA VAL A 38 -2.17 2.91 -6.05
C VAL A 38 -3.43 2.06 -6.18
N ILE A 39 -3.60 1.02 -5.35
CA ILE A 39 -4.78 0.14 -5.33
C ILE A 39 -6.05 0.94 -5.04
N ASP A 40 -6.03 1.81 -4.03
CA ASP A 40 -7.16 2.68 -3.68
C ASP A 40 -7.55 3.58 -4.86
N LYS A 41 -6.58 4.21 -5.54
CA LYS A 41 -6.82 5.03 -6.74
C LYS A 41 -7.43 4.24 -7.90
N PHE A 42 -6.93 3.04 -8.17
CA PHE A 42 -7.52 2.15 -9.18
C PHE A 42 -8.94 1.68 -8.82
N SER A 43 -9.26 1.64 -7.53
CA SER A 43 -10.61 1.34 -7.03
C SER A 43 -11.54 2.57 -7.03
N GLY A 44 -11.09 3.71 -7.58
CA GLY A 44 -11.86 4.95 -7.68
C GLY A 44 -11.89 5.79 -6.41
N ARG A 45 -11.04 5.50 -5.42
CA ARG A 45 -10.92 6.27 -4.18
C ARG A 45 -9.93 7.42 -4.34
N SER A 46 -10.17 8.51 -3.62
CA SER A 46 -9.16 9.55 -3.44
C SER A 46 -8.13 9.05 -2.41
N ALA A 47 -6.87 8.88 -2.82
CA ALA A 47 -5.85 8.37 -1.91
C ALA A 47 -4.50 9.06 -2.14
N GLU A 48 -3.77 9.33 -1.04
CA GLU A 48 -2.43 9.90 -1.09
C GLU A 48 -1.58 9.44 0.10
N VAL A 49 -0.26 9.38 -0.10
CA VAL A 49 0.72 9.17 0.97
C VAL A 49 1.09 10.53 1.54
N VAL A 50 0.91 10.71 2.85
CA VAL A 50 1.19 11.97 3.56
C VAL A 50 2.27 11.84 4.63
N GLY A 51 2.64 10.62 5.03
CA GLY A 51 3.60 10.32 6.10
C GLY A 51 5.02 10.84 5.89
N ARG A 52 5.34 11.38 4.70
CA ARG A 52 6.67 11.94 4.38
C ARG A 52 6.91 13.34 4.97
N THR A 53 5.94 13.93 5.61
CA THR A 53 6.02 15.30 6.17
C THR A 53 6.76 15.36 7.50
N ASN A 54 7.25 14.24 8.06
CA ASN A 54 7.91 14.13 9.35
C ASN A 54 7.09 14.66 10.54
N ILE A 55 5.78 14.76 10.42
CA ILE A 55 4.90 15.12 11.54
C ILE A 55 4.85 13.93 12.50
N LYS A 56 5.35 14.11 13.70
CA LYS A 56 5.33 13.08 14.73
C LYS A 56 3.90 12.60 15.00
N ASN A 57 3.66 11.29 14.85
CA ASN A 57 2.35 10.66 15.02
C ASN A 57 1.26 11.16 14.04
N GLY A 58 1.65 11.81 12.94
CA GLY A 58 0.75 12.16 11.84
C GLY A 58 0.31 10.92 11.04
N PRO A 59 -0.69 11.06 10.14
CA PRO A 59 -1.14 9.97 9.30
C PRO A 59 -0.06 9.53 8.30
N ASP A 60 -0.02 8.24 7.97
CA ASP A 60 0.80 7.71 6.88
C ASP A 60 0.11 7.94 5.52
N ARG A 61 -1.22 7.80 5.48
CA ARG A 61 -2.04 7.94 4.27
C ARG A 61 -3.34 8.70 4.53
N MET A 62 -3.86 9.34 3.49
CA MET A 62 -5.24 9.85 3.44
C MET A 62 -6.02 9.04 2.40
N VAL A 63 -7.22 8.58 2.74
CA VAL A 63 -8.11 7.85 1.81
C VAL A 63 -9.54 8.37 1.99
N ASP A 64 -10.11 8.93 0.92
CA ASP A 64 -11.43 9.57 0.91
C ASP A 64 -11.60 10.61 2.04
N GLY A 65 -10.52 11.34 2.34
CA GLY A 65 -10.46 12.35 3.39
C GLY A 65 -10.24 11.79 4.81
N ALA A 66 -10.20 10.47 4.99
CA ALA A 66 -9.91 9.86 6.29
C ALA A 66 -8.40 9.65 6.48
N ALA A 67 -7.88 10.04 7.64
CA ALA A 67 -6.49 9.80 8.02
C ALA A 67 -6.29 8.36 8.48
N LEU A 68 -5.24 7.71 8.00
CA LEU A 68 -4.90 6.32 8.29
C LEU A 68 -3.44 6.18 8.72
N GLN A 69 -3.20 5.27 9.67
CA GLN A 69 -1.89 4.71 9.94
C GLN A 69 -1.73 3.37 9.22
N THR A 70 -0.58 3.09 8.65
CA THR A 70 -0.28 1.83 7.97
C THR A 70 0.78 1.06 8.77
N LYS A 71 0.44 -0.13 9.25
CA LYS A 71 1.34 -0.96 10.07
C LYS A 71 1.40 -2.38 9.53
N PHE A 72 2.49 -2.70 8.85
CA PHE A 72 2.72 -4.00 8.22
C PHE A 72 3.78 -4.79 8.98
N TYR A 73 3.33 -5.64 9.91
CA TYR A 73 4.14 -6.58 10.67
C TYR A 73 3.67 -8.01 10.40
N ASN A 74 4.49 -8.99 10.75
CA ASN A 74 4.19 -10.41 10.56
C ASN A 74 3.21 -10.99 11.61
N SER A 75 2.53 -10.15 12.36
CA SER A 75 1.43 -10.51 13.26
C SER A 75 0.51 -9.33 13.49
N GLY A 76 -0.79 -9.57 13.65
CA GLY A 76 -1.77 -8.54 13.95
C GLY A 76 -1.50 -7.87 15.28
N LYS A 77 -1.09 -8.66 16.30
CA LYS A 77 -0.64 -8.12 17.58
C LYS A 77 0.55 -7.18 17.42
N GLY A 78 1.52 -7.49 16.56
CA GLY A 78 2.66 -6.62 16.25
C GLY A 78 2.24 -5.31 15.58
N CYS A 79 1.31 -5.38 14.61
CA CYS A 79 0.74 -4.21 13.96
C CYS A 79 0.11 -3.25 14.98
N VAL A 80 -0.72 -3.79 15.87
CA VAL A 80 -1.41 -3.02 16.91
C VAL A 80 -0.42 -2.49 17.96
N GLN A 81 0.48 -3.34 18.47
CA GLN A 81 1.45 -2.94 19.49
C GLN A 81 2.31 -1.74 19.06
N ALA A 82 2.63 -1.64 17.76
CA ALA A 82 3.38 -0.52 17.20
C ALA A 82 2.62 0.82 17.27
N CYS A 83 1.31 0.82 17.51
CA CYS A 83 0.48 2.01 17.62
C CYS A 83 0.41 2.58 19.04
N PHE A 84 1.03 1.91 20.02
CA PHE A 84 0.97 2.29 21.43
C PHE A 84 2.32 2.75 21.95
N ASP A 85 2.33 3.90 22.62
CA ASP A 85 3.53 4.52 23.14
C ASP A 85 3.91 3.93 24.51
N LYS A 86 5.00 3.18 24.55
CA LYS A 86 5.48 2.53 25.79
C LYS A 86 5.90 3.56 26.85
N GLU A 87 6.42 4.70 26.44
CA GLU A 87 6.92 5.74 27.33
C GLU A 87 5.78 6.58 27.91
N ASN A 88 4.63 6.66 27.18
CA ASN A 88 3.45 7.38 27.62
C ASN A 88 2.35 6.43 28.14
N GLY A 89 2.68 5.60 29.13
CA GLY A 89 1.73 4.70 29.79
C GLY A 89 1.07 3.65 28.87
N GLY A 90 1.61 3.43 27.68
CA GLY A 90 1.07 2.50 26.69
C GLY A 90 -0.22 2.98 26.04
N LEU A 91 -0.44 4.29 25.94
CA LEU A 91 -1.62 4.86 25.28
C LEU A 91 -1.48 4.82 23.76
N TYR A 92 -2.64 4.78 23.07
CA TYR A 92 -2.70 4.93 21.62
C TYR A 92 -2.20 6.31 21.20
N ARG A 93 -1.25 6.36 20.26
CA ARG A 93 -0.53 7.61 19.95
C ARG A 93 -0.99 8.31 18.68
N TYR A 94 -1.76 7.65 17.84
CA TYR A 94 -2.21 8.21 16.56
C TYR A 94 -3.62 8.77 16.68
N LEU A 95 -3.72 10.06 16.89
CA LEU A 95 -4.99 10.75 17.07
C LEU A 95 -5.24 11.76 15.96
N ASN A 96 -6.48 11.87 15.54
CA ASN A 96 -6.94 12.96 14.68
C ASN A 96 -6.89 14.29 15.43
N SER A 97 -7.08 15.40 14.74
CA SER A 97 -7.08 16.75 15.32
C SER A 97 -8.18 16.97 16.37
N ASP A 98 -9.26 16.19 16.31
CA ASP A 98 -10.37 16.20 17.28
C ASP A 98 -10.12 15.28 18.50
N GLY A 99 -8.96 14.61 18.55
CA GLY A 99 -8.60 13.66 19.60
C GLY A 99 -9.15 12.24 19.41
N SER A 100 -9.91 11.95 18.37
CA SER A 100 -10.36 10.61 18.05
C SER A 100 -9.22 9.75 17.52
N PRO A 101 -9.20 8.42 17.79
CA PRO A 101 -8.18 7.53 17.26
C PRO A 101 -8.24 7.43 15.74
N MET A 102 -7.07 7.58 15.06
CA MET A 102 -6.96 7.24 13.64
C MET A 102 -7.06 5.73 13.46
N PRO A 103 -7.78 5.22 12.44
CA PRO A 103 -7.74 3.80 12.14
C PRO A 103 -6.34 3.34 11.71
N VAL A 104 -5.97 2.11 12.09
CA VAL A 104 -4.74 1.46 11.67
C VAL A 104 -5.04 0.44 10.57
N GLU A 105 -4.37 0.58 9.42
CA GLU A 105 -4.46 -0.34 8.32
C GLU A 105 -3.40 -1.44 8.47
N VAL A 106 -3.84 -2.69 8.39
CA VAL A 106 -3.02 -3.88 8.64
C VAL A 106 -3.10 -4.86 7.46
N PRO A 107 -2.11 -5.77 7.28
CA PRO A 107 -2.21 -6.82 6.27
C PRO A 107 -3.52 -7.61 6.39
N LYS A 108 -4.12 -7.97 5.26
CA LYS A 108 -5.43 -8.67 5.26
C LYS A 108 -5.41 -10.03 5.96
N ASP A 109 -4.28 -10.70 5.96
CA ASP A 109 -4.02 -11.98 6.63
C ASP A 109 -3.75 -11.85 8.13
N MET A 110 -3.56 -10.60 8.61
CA MET A 110 -3.34 -10.28 10.03
C MET A 110 -4.54 -9.54 10.65
N TYR A 111 -5.62 -9.32 9.90
CA TYR A 111 -6.73 -8.46 10.31
C TYR A 111 -7.46 -8.97 11.58
N ASP A 112 -7.85 -10.24 11.60
CA ASP A 112 -8.64 -10.78 12.71
C ASP A 112 -7.84 -10.79 14.03
N ASP A 113 -6.54 -11.15 13.97
CA ASP A 113 -5.61 -11.06 15.11
C ASP A 113 -5.39 -9.60 15.55
N ALA A 114 -5.35 -8.66 14.62
CA ALA A 114 -5.24 -7.24 14.93
C ALA A 114 -6.49 -6.70 15.63
N VAL A 115 -7.68 -7.07 15.18
CA VAL A 115 -8.95 -6.67 15.84
C VAL A 115 -8.99 -7.19 17.28
N GLU A 116 -8.63 -8.45 17.51
CA GLU A 116 -8.56 -9.01 18.87
C GLU A 116 -7.53 -8.29 19.76
N ALA A 117 -6.36 -8.01 19.20
CA ALA A 117 -5.32 -7.26 19.91
C ALA A 117 -5.76 -5.83 20.24
N PHE A 118 -6.49 -5.17 19.34
CA PHE A 118 -7.03 -3.81 19.55
C PHE A 118 -8.14 -3.82 20.60
N ARG A 119 -9.04 -4.83 20.57
CA ARG A 119 -10.07 -5.08 21.59
C ARG A 119 -9.46 -5.18 22.99
N ALA A 120 -8.37 -5.93 23.14
CA ALA A 120 -7.65 -6.04 24.39
C ALA A 120 -7.06 -4.70 24.87
N LYS A 121 -6.67 -3.80 23.94
CA LYS A 121 -6.20 -2.46 24.28
C LYS A 121 -7.32 -1.53 24.74
N ILE A 122 -8.51 -1.63 24.14
CA ILE A 122 -9.69 -0.90 24.58
C ILE A 122 -10.06 -1.35 26.01
N SER A 123 -10.13 -2.66 26.28
CA SER A 123 -10.45 -3.20 27.60
C SER A 123 -9.46 -2.77 28.70
N GLN A 124 -8.21 -2.46 28.33
CA GLN A 124 -7.19 -1.91 29.22
C GLN A 124 -7.27 -0.39 29.40
N GLY A 125 -8.24 0.29 28.77
CA GLY A 125 -8.35 1.75 28.80
C GLY A 125 -7.19 2.48 28.10
N LYS A 126 -6.55 1.83 27.10
CA LYS A 126 -5.39 2.39 26.41
C LYS A 126 -5.73 3.17 25.13
N VAL A 127 -6.99 3.18 24.72
CA VAL A 127 -7.46 3.89 23.52
C VAL A 127 -8.30 5.09 23.96
N PRO A 128 -7.81 6.33 23.78
CA PRO A 128 -8.52 7.53 24.19
C PRO A 128 -9.92 7.63 23.57
N GLY A 129 -10.93 7.92 24.39
CA GLY A 129 -12.30 8.12 23.93
C GLY A 129 -13.07 6.86 23.53
N VAL A 130 -12.46 5.65 23.59
CA VAL A 130 -13.10 4.40 23.20
C VAL A 130 -13.16 3.45 24.41
N THR A 131 -14.37 3.06 24.79
CA THR A 131 -14.61 2.18 25.93
C THR A 131 -15.32 0.88 25.55
N ASP A 132 -16.07 0.86 24.44
CA ASP A 132 -16.72 -0.35 23.95
C ASP A 132 -15.73 -1.20 23.14
N VAL A 133 -15.43 -2.39 23.64
CA VAL A 133 -14.55 -3.36 22.99
C VAL A 133 -15.07 -3.85 21.63
N ASN A 134 -16.39 -3.75 21.39
CA ASN A 134 -16.99 -4.14 20.12
C ASN A 134 -16.67 -3.16 18.99
N GLU A 135 -16.26 -1.95 19.32
CA GLU A 135 -15.84 -0.94 18.33
C GLU A 135 -14.46 -1.18 17.76
N ALA A 136 -13.70 -2.17 18.24
CA ALA A 136 -12.33 -2.43 17.78
C ALA A 136 -12.20 -2.53 16.25
N GLY A 137 -13.21 -3.11 15.59
CA GLY A 137 -13.25 -3.22 14.12
C GLY A 137 -13.34 -1.87 13.38
N ASN A 138 -13.82 -0.81 14.05
CA ASN A 138 -13.90 0.53 13.47
C ASN A 138 -12.51 1.20 13.38
N TYR A 139 -11.57 0.76 14.23
CA TYR A 139 -10.23 1.31 14.33
C TYR A 139 -9.14 0.42 13.69
N VAL A 140 -9.53 -0.73 13.14
CA VAL A 140 -8.63 -1.61 12.38
C VAL A 140 -9.17 -1.75 10.97
N ARG A 141 -8.43 -1.25 9.98
CA ARG A 141 -8.77 -1.38 8.55
C ARG A 141 -8.05 -2.58 7.96
N LYS A 142 -8.79 -3.43 7.27
CA LYS A 142 -8.25 -4.54 6.46
C LYS A 142 -7.72 -4.01 5.15
N SER A 143 -6.44 -4.21 4.87
CA SER A 143 -5.84 -3.83 3.58
C SER A 143 -6.13 -4.86 2.48
N ASP A 144 -5.85 -4.49 1.24
CA ASP A 144 -5.94 -5.41 0.09
C ASP A 144 -4.69 -6.30 -0.06
N LEU A 145 -3.61 -6.01 0.67
CA LEU A 145 -2.34 -6.74 0.64
C LEU A 145 -2.18 -7.67 1.84
N THR A 146 -1.56 -8.84 1.61
CA THR A 146 -1.01 -9.67 2.69
C THR A 146 0.34 -9.13 3.13
N TYR A 147 0.83 -9.58 4.29
CA TYR A 147 2.20 -9.29 4.72
C TYR A 147 3.23 -9.82 3.70
N ALA A 148 2.98 -11.02 3.15
CA ALA A 148 3.84 -11.60 2.11
C ALA A 148 3.85 -10.78 0.81
N ASP A 149 2.70 -10.21 0.41
CA ASP A 149 2.64 -9.32 -0.76
C ASP A 149 3.51 -8.07 -0.56
N ALA A 150 3.43 -7.43 0.62
CA ALA A 150 4.25 -6.27 0.95
C ALA A 150 5.75 -6.59 0.96
N MET A 151 6.13 -7.74 1.52
CA MET A 151 7.52 -8.22 1.48
C MET A 151 8.01 -8.49 0.06
N ASN A 152 7.14 -8.99 -0.82
CA ASN A 152 7.48 -9.28 -2.20
C ASN A 152 7.57 -8.02 -3.07
N LEU A 153 6.83 -6.96 -2.75
CA LEU A 153 6.98 -5.64 -3.39
C LEU A 153 8.41 -5.07 -3.22
N CYS A 154 9.06 -5.37 -2.11
CA CYS A 154 10.44 -4.94 -1.83
C CYS A 154 11.50 -5.78 -2.53
N LYS A 155 11.15 -6.94 -3.10
CA LYS A 155 12.08 -7.84 -3.77
C LYS A 155 12.04 -7.57 -5.28
N PRO A 156 13.17 -7.26 -5.93
CA PRO A 156 13.20 -7.07 -7.37
C PRO A 156 12.74 -8.35 -8.09
N PHE A 157 12.08 -8.18 -9.22
CA PHE A 157 11.62 -9.26 -10.10
C PHE A 157 10.59 -10.23 -9.49
N THR A 158 9.93 -9.87 -8.40
CA THR A 158 8.72 -10.60 -7.97
C THR A 158 7.52 -10.20 -8.82
N ALA A 159 6.48 -11.04 -8.86
CA ALA A 159 5.26 -10.71 -9.59
C ALA A 159 4.63 -9.40 -9.06
N GLN A 160 4.68 -9.17 -7.76
CA GLN A 160 4.14 -7.99 -7.10
C GLN A 160 4.93 -6.73 -7.45
N SER A 161 6.28 -6.78 -7.41
CA SER A 161 7.11 -5.63 -7.78
C SER A 161 6.95 -5.27 -9.26
N LEU A 162 6.92 -6.25 -10.15
CA LEU A 162 6.69 -6.02 -11.58
C LEU A 162 5.31 -5.45 -11.87
N LEU A 163 4.26 -5.90 -11.17
CA LEU A 163 2.93 -5.33 -11.29
C LEU A 163 2.85 -3.90 -10.77
N TYR A 164 3.52 -3.63 -9.66
CA TYR A 164 3.63 -2.29 -9.11
C TYR A 164 4.39 -1.37 -10.06
N ASP A 165 5.53 -1.82 -10.59
CA ASP A 165 6.33 -1.06 -11.57
C ASP A 165 5.54 -0.80 -12.85
N CYS A 166 4.77 -1.79 -13.35
CA CYS A 166 3.87 -1.61 -14.47
C CYS A 166 2.76 -0.60 -14.16
N ALA A 167 2.13 -0.69 -12.98
CA ALA A 167 1.06 0.21 -12.59
C ALA A 167 1.55 1.65 -12.40
N THR A 168 2.72 1.84 -11.78
CA THR A 168 3.36 3.15 -11.61
C THR A 168 3.94 3.66 -12.92
N GLY A 169 4.47 2.80 -13.77
CA GLY A 169 4.97 3.12 -15.10
C GLY A 169 3.87 3.58 -16.06
N ILE A 170 2.63 3.10 -15.92
CA ILE A 170 1.46 3.61 -16.65
C ILE A 170 1.19 5.08 -16.29
N ILE A 171 1.46 5.47 -15.07
CA ILE A 171 1.29 6.87 -14.61
C ILE A 171 2.43 7.75 -15.15
N TYR A 172 3.64 7.21 -15.35
CA TYR A 172 4.85 7.96 -15.68
C TYR A 172 5.42 7.71 -17.08
N CYS A 173 5.22 6.57 -17.68
CA CYS A 173 5.67 6.25 -19.03
C CYS A 173 4.49 6.19 -19.98
N SER A 174 4.57 7.04 -21.01
CA SER A 174 3.58 7.11 -22.08
C SER A 174 2.93 5.77 -22.43
N PHE A 175 1.74 5.63 -22.02
CA PHE A 175 0.54 4.96 -22.50
C PHE A 175 0.64 3.58 -23.22
N ALA A 176 1.61 3.30 -24.06
CA ALA A 176 1.51 2.13 -24.96
C ALA A 176 1.88 0.80 -24.29
N PHE A 177 2.99 0.73 -23.53
CA PHE A 177 3.43 -0.52 -22.91
C PHE A 177 2.54 -0.93 -21.73
N GLY A 178 2.24 0.03 -20.85
CA GLY A 178 1.53 -0.22 -19.61
C GLY A 178 0.08 -0.62 -19.83
N ILE A 179 -0.66 0.06 -20.70
CA ILE A 179 -2.07 -0.26 -20.99
C ILE A 179 -2.19 -1.61 -21.68
N SER A 180 -1.31 -1.90 -22.65
CA SER A 180 -1.31 -3.19 -23.34
C SER A 180 -0.95 -4.35 -22.43
N ALA A 181 0.02 -4.15 -21.53
CA ALA A 181 0.40 -5.14 -20.55
C ALA A 181 -0.70 -5.37 -19.50
N LEU A 182 -1.31 -4.30 -19.02
CA LEU A 182 -2.41 -4.39 -18.06
C LEU A 182 -3.65 -5.05 -18.67
N ALA A 183 -4.04 -4.66 -19.88
CA ALA A 183 -5.15 -5.29 -20.60
C ALA A 183 -4.89 -6.78 -20.83
N ALA A 184 -3.68 -7.16 -21.27
CA ALA A 184 -3.29 -8.55 -21.44
C ALA A 184 -3.30 -9.32 -20.11
N PHE A 185 -2.84 -8.71 -19.02
CA PHE A 185 -2.88 -9.30 -17.69
C PHE A 185 -4.32 -9.57 -17.23
N ILE A 186 -5.21 -8.59 -17.34
CA ILE A 186 -6.60 -8.71 -16.92
C ILE A 186 -7.31 -9.81 -17.73
N LEU A 187 -7.13 -9.80 -19.06
CA LEU A 187 -7.74 -10.79 -19.95
C LEU A 187 -7.24 -12.20 -19.65
N GLU A 188 -5.94 -12.36 -19.49
CA GLU A 188 -5.32 -13.67 -19.25
C GLU A 188 -5.62 -14.19 -17.84
N TYR A 189 -5.67 -13.29 -16.84
CA TYR A 189 -6.08 -13.61 -15.48
C TYR A 189 -7.51 -14.11 -15.41
N SER A 190 -8.42 -13.47 -16.16
CA SER A 190 -9.81 -13.89 -16.27
C SER A 190 -9.97 -15.22 -16.98
N ARG A 191 -9.23 -15.44 -18.09
CA ARG A 191 -9.34 -16.65 -18.94
C ARG A 191 -8.72 -17.90 -18.35
N ASN A 192 -7.61 -17.78 -17.62
CA ASN A 192 -6.84 -18.92 -17.12
C ASN A 192 -7.13 -19.25 -15.65
N GLY A 193 -8.38 -19.18 -15.23
CA GLY A 193 -8.78 -19.59 -13.88
C GLY A 193 -8.05 -18.84 -12.77
N ARG A 194 -7.71 -17.56 -13.01
CA ARG A 194 -6.99 -16.69 -12.09
C ARG A 194 -5.54 -17.10 -11.81
N ASN A 195 -4.87 -17.71 -12.78
CA ASN A 195 -3.46 -18.04 -12.67
C ASN A 195 -2.57 -16.79 -12.88
N LYS A 196 -2.11 -16.21 -11.76
CA LYS A 196 -1.31 -14.97 -11.76
C LYS A 196 0.00 -15.09 -12.55
N LYS A 197 0.69 -16.24 -12.50
CA LYS A 197 1.97 -16.43 -13.22
C LYS A 197 1.80 -16.40 -14.72
N LYS A 198 0.78 -17.09 -15.25
CA LYS A 198 0.49 -17.09 -16.69
C LYS A 198 0.04 -15.72 -17.18
N ALA A 199 -0.83 -15.05 -16.42
CA ALA A 199 -1.29 -13.73 -16.74
C ALA A 199 -0.15 -12.70 -16.79
N LEU A 200 0.77 -12.76 -15.82
CA LEU A 200 1.94 -11.87 -15.79
C LEU A 200 2.88 -12.13 -16.98
N PHE A 201 3.17 -13.39 -17.30
CA PHE A 201 4.04 -13.72 -18.43
C PHE A 201 3.44 -13.23 -19.76
N SER A 202 2.13 -13.39 -19.95
CA SER A 202 1.40 -12.89 -21.12
C SER A 202 1.44 -11.35 -21.18
N ALA A 203 1.27 -10.68 -20.05
CA ALA A 203 1.32 -9.22 -19.97
C ALA A 203 2.70 -8.66 -20.39
N VAL A 204 3.78 -9.22 -19.84
CA VAL A 204 5.16 -8.82 -20.16
C VAL A 204 5.44 -9.07 -21.65
N ARG A 205 5.06 -10.24 -22.18
CA ARG A 205 5.26 -10.58 -23.61
C ARG A 205 4.49 -9.64 -24.54
N THR A 206 3.27 -9.26 -24.17
CA THR A 206 2.44 -8.34 -24.96
C THR A 206 3.00 -6.93 -24.92
N GLY A 207 3.40 -6.45 -23.74
CA GLY A 207 4.05 -5.17 -23.59
C GLY A 207 5.35 -5.09 -24.40
N ALA A 208 6.22 -6.08 -24.33
CA ALA A 208 7.46 -6.16 -25.08
C ALA A 208 7.22 -6.10 -26.61
N LYS A 209 6.22 -6.79 -27.13
CA LYS A 209 5.87 -6.76 -28.56
C LYS A 209 5.40 -5.36 -29.02
N VAL A 210 4.63 -4.65 -28.21
CA VAL A 210 4.14 -3.32 -28.52
C VAL A 210 5.31 -2.31 -28.57
N PHE A 211 6.35 -2.52 -27.73
CA PHE A 211 7.55 -1.68 -27.72
C PHE A 211 8.60 -2.07 -28.77
N GLY A 212 8.35 -3.10 -29.58
CA GLY A 212 9.33 -3.54 -30.59
C GLY A 212 10.58 -4.20 -30.00
N LEU A 213 10.51 -4.66 -28.76
CA LEU A 213 11.53 -5.45 -28.11
C LEU A 213 11.26 -6.94 -28.47
N SER A 214 11.92 -7.41 -29.50
CA SER A 214 11.90 -8.81 -29.92
C SER A 214 13.05 -9.62 -29.31
#